data_c86d2c9e55bd25d3d62695201dcfe8d8
#
_entry.id   c86d2c9e55bd25d3d62695201dcfe8d8
#
_cell.length_a   1.000
_cell.length_b   1.000
_cell.length_c   1.000
_cell.angle_alpha   90.00
_cell.angle_beta   90.00
_cell.angle_gamma   90.00
#
_symmetry.space_group_name_H-M   'P 1'
#
loop_
_entity.id
_entity.type
_entity.pdbx_description
1 polymer ?
#
loop_
_entity_poly.entity_id
_entity_poly.type
_entity_poly.pdbx_seq_one_letter_code
_entity_poly.pdbx_strand_id
1 'polypeptide(L)'
;MLLLALMLAPAFAAEDTHLTVVVTNKDGKPIDRASVVVKFVQGRSKLKLGKKIRTEWDLKTSQEGVAKIPSIPQGKILIQVIAPNYQTFGETFDIEEAEKTVEVKLNPPQPQYTAHP
;
A
#
# COMPACT_ATOMS: atom_id res chain seq x y z
N MET A 1 21.16 -25.04 37.53
CA MET A 1 21.00 -24.75 36.99
C MET A 1 20.52 -24.00 36.21
N LEU A 2 20.37 -23.56 35.61
CA LEU A 2 20.00 -22.95 34.87
C LEU A 2 19.52 -22.33 34.15
N LEU A 3 19.23 -21.89 33.67
CA LEU A 3 18.79 -21.49 32.91
C LEU A 3 18.44 -20.56 32.33
N LEU A 4 18.31 -20.14 31.77
CA LEU A 4 18.05 -19.38 31.18
C LEU A 4 17.40 -18.77 30.50
N ALA A 5 17.09 -18.44 30.18
CA ALA A 5 16.24 -18.02 29.59
C ALA A 5 16.28 -17.01 28.93
N LEU A 6 16.41 -16.73 28.35
CA LEU A 6 16.46 -15.86 27.65
C LEU A 6 15.73 -15.21 27.03
N MET A 7 15.41 -14.70 26.78
CA MET A 7 14.70 -14.10 26.29
C MET A 7 14.74 -13.33 25.42
N LEU A 8 14.61 -13.07 24.82
CA LEU A 8 14.56 -12.45 23.91
C LEU A 8 14.12 -11.34 23.74
N ALA A 9 14.42 -10.62 23.32
CA ALA A 9 14.05 -9.50 23.28
C ALA A 9 13.39 -9.13 22.16
N PRO A 10 12.52 -8.55 22.12
CA PRO A 10 11.78 -8.22 21.10
C PRO A 10 12.35 -7.13 20.44
N ALA A 11 12.25 -7.07 19.33
CA ALA A 11 12.65 -6.06 18.68
C ALA A 11 11.83 -5.00 18.75
N PHE A 12 12.30 -3.97 19.10
CA PHE A 12 11.48 -2.96 19.10
C PHE A 12 11.68 -2.17 18.00
N ALA A 13 12.42 -2.47 17.06
CA ALA A 13 12.62 -1.69 15.99
C ALA A 13 11.42 -1.44 15.33
N ALA A 14 11.31 -0.46 14.64
CA ALA A 14 10.18 -0.18 13.95
C ALA A 14 9.98 -1.29 13.10
N GLU A 15 8.87 -1.74 13.02
CA GLU A 15 8.62 -2.81 12.23
C GLU A 15 8.29 -2.36 10.88
N ASP A 16 8.69 -3.08 9.91
CA ASP A 16 8.35 -2.80 8.53
C ASP A 16 7.33 -3.81 8.07
N THR A 17 6.65 -3.48 7.02
CA THR A 17 5.63 -4.34 6.44
C THR A 17 5.98 -4.61 4.99
N HIS A 18 5.78 -5.84 4.58
CA HIS A 18 5.87 -6.18 3.18
C HIS A 18 4.45 -6.07 2.65
N LEU A 19 4.20 -5.06 1.85
CA LEU A 19 2.87 -4.79 1.36
C LEU A 19 2.72 -5.25 -0.08
N THR A 20 1.64 -5.93 -0.36
CA THR A 20 1.32 -6.37 -1.70
C THR A 20 -0.02 -5.77 -2.07
N VAL A 21 -0.11 -5.15 -3.23
CA VAL A 21 -1.37 -4.59 -3.69
C VAL A 21 -1.79 -5.36 -4.92
N VAL A 22 -3.01 -5.89 -4.91
CA VAL A 22 -3.53 -6.65 -6.03
C VAL A 22 -4.64 -5.85 -6.65
N VAL A 23 -4.54 -5.56 -7.93
CA VAL A 23 -5.49 -4.70 -8.62
C VAL A 23 -6.25 -5.48 -9.67
N THR A 24 -7.55 -5.45 -9.59
CA THR A 24 -8.41 -6.15 -10.56
C THR A 24 -9.53 -5.22 -10.98
N ASN A 25 -10.25 -5.64 -12.00
CA ASN A 25 -11.46 -4.90 -12.38
C ASN A 25 -12.64 -5.55 -11.66
N LYS A 26 -13.86 -5.12 -11.97
CA LYS A 26 -15.01 -5.63 -11.30
C LYS A 26 -15.24 -7.08 -11.54
N ASP A 27 -14.76 -7.63 -12.61
CA ASP A 27 -14.94 -9.03 -12.88
C ASP A 27 -13.81 -9.88 -12.35
N GLY A 28 -12.92 -9.28 -11.62
CA GLY A 28 -11.83 -10.03 -11.02
C GLY A 28 -10.63 -10.22 -11.92
N LYS A 29 -10.62 -9.56 -13.09
CA LYS A 29 -9.48 -9.72 -13.96
C LYS A 29 -8.36 -8.80 -13.58
N PRO A 30 -7.14 -9.27 -13.61
CA PRO A 30 -6.02 -8.44 -13.19
C PRO A 30 -5.80 -7.26 -14.12
N ILE A 31 -5.37 -6.16 -13.58
CA ILE A 31 -5.08 -4.98 -14.37
C ILE A 31 -3.59 -4.77 -14.40
N ASP A 32 -3.00 -4.89 -15.59
CA ASP A 32 -1.59 -4.76 -15.80
C ASP A 32 -1.22 -3.29 -15.90
N ARG A 33 -0.06 -2.94 -15.40
CA ARG A 33 0.45 -1.58 -15.50
C ARG A 33 -0.36 -0.50 -14.86
N ALA A 34 -1.10 -0.81 -13.83
CA ALA A 34 -1.76 0.21 -13.05
C ALA A 34 -0.70 0.86 -12.18
N SER A 35 -0.79 2.15 -11.96
CA SER A 35 0.13 2.84 -11.08
C SER A 35 -0.36 2.71 -9.67
N VAL A 36 0.46 2.17 -8.80
CA VAL A 36 0.13 2.02 -7.40
C VAL A 36 1.01 2.98 -6.64
N VAL A 37 0.41 3.97 -6.03
CA VAL A 37 1.14 5.00 -5.29
C VAL A 37 0.84 4.82 -3.82
N VAL A 38 1.85 4.67 -3.01
CA VAL A 38 1.67 4.48 -1.58
C VAL A 38 2.34 5.66 -0.89
N LYS A 39 1.59 6.38 -0.07
CA LYS A 39 2.13 7.52 0.65
C LYS A 39 1.97 7.32 2.13
N PHE A 40 3.02 7.55 2.87
CA PHE A 40 2.97 7.41 4.30
C PHE A 40 2.34 8.64 4.89
N VAL A 41 1.28 8.49 5.61
CA VAL A 41 0.57 9.62 6.17
C VAL A 41 0.96 9.86 7.60
N GLN A 42 1.10 8.81 8.38
CA GLN A 42 1.39 8.99 9.77
C GLN A 42 1.94 7.73 10.37
N GLY A 43 2.91 7.80 11.19
CA GLY A 43 3.47 6.64 11.79
C GLY A 43 4.35 6.97 12.93
N ARG A 44 4.86 5.95 13.57
CA ARG A 44 5.57 6.17 14.67
C ARG A 44 6.87 6.69 14.44
N SER A 45 7.55 6.36 13.46
CA SER A 45 8.85 6.84 13.33
C SER A 45 8.97 7.91 12.41
N LYS A 46 8.19 8.87 12.47
CA LYS A 46 8.22 9.85 11.56
C LYS A 46 9.36 10.73 11.69
N LEU A 47 10.07 10.80 12.69
CA LEU A 47 11.06 11.66 12.80
C LEU A 47 12.36 11.12 12.92
N LYS A 48 13.25 11.30 12.08
CA LYS A 48 14.53 10.88 12.25
C LYS A 48 15.31 12.04 12.09
N LEU A 49 15.48 12.79 13.02
CA LEU A 49 16.22 13.97 13.05
C LEU A 49 17.05 14.24 11.88
N GLY A 50 16.64 15.12 11.12
CA GLY A 50 17.45 15.56 10.03
C GLY A 50 17.61 14.65 8.87
N LYS A 51 17.03 13.48 8.88
CA LYS A 51 17.16 12.65 7.76
C LYS A 51 15.94 12.67 6.95
N LYS A 52 16.08 12.58 5.65
CA LYS A 52 14.94 12.53 4.83
C LYS A 52 14.45 11.14 4.79
N ILE A 53 13.23 10.86 5.04
CA ILE A 53 12.65 9.55 5.01
C ILE A 53 11.81 9.42 3.79
N ARG A 54 11.94 8.35 3.09
CA ARG A 54 11.13 8.15 1.92
C ARG A 54 9.71 7.93 2.37
N THR A 55 8.80 8.70 1.87
CA THR A 55 7.42 8.60 2.27
C THR A 55 6.50 8.29 1.11
N GLU A 56 7.03 8.05 -0.04
CA GLU A 56 6.18 7.76 -1.18
C GLU A 56 6.80 6.70 -2.06
N TRP A 57 6.02 5.76 -2.52
CA TRP A 57 6.46 4.71 -3.41
C TRP A 57 5.50 4.66 -4.59
N ASP A 58 6.02 4.46 -5.79
CA ASP A 58 5.20 4.44 -6.99
C ASP A 58 5.65 3.26 -7.84
N LEU A 59 4.78 2.28 -8.00
CA LEU A 59 5.10 1.10 -8.76
C LEU A 59 3.99 0.77 -9.74
N LYS A 60 4.30 -0.05 -10.71
CA LYS A 60 3.30 -0.50 -11.65
C LYS A 60 2.97 -1.95 -11.37
N THR A 61 1.74 -2.34 -11.60
CA THR A 61 1.36 -3.72 -11.40
C THR A 61 1.92 -4.59 -12.52
N SER A 62 2.10 -5.84 -12.23
CA SER A 62 2.56 -6.81 -13.20
C SER A 62 1.37 -7.29 -14.02
N GLN A 63 1.60 -8.23 -14.90
CA GLN A 63 0.53 -8.79 -15.70
C GLN A 63 -0.49 -9.49 -14.84
N GLU A 64 -0.10 -9.93 -13.66
CA GLU A 64 -1.03 -10.54 -12.76
C GLU A 64 -1.75 -9.51 -11.90
N GLY A 65 -1.51 -8.25 -12.16
CA GLY A 65 -2.15 -7.19 -11.40
C GLY A 65 -1.56 -6.99 -10.02
N VAL A 66 -0.33 -7.37 -9.82
CA VAL A 66 0.28 -7.34 -8.50
C VAL A 66 1.41 -6.34 -8.43
N ALA A 67 1.45 -5.56 -7.39
CA ALA A 67 2.56 -4.67 -7.11
C ALA A 67 3.08 -5.00 -5.72
N LYS A 68 4.36 -5.31 -5.61
CA LYS A 68 4.95 -5.60 -4.33
C LYS A 68 5.77 -4.41 -3.90
N ILE A 69 5.33 -3.79 -2.84
CA ILE A 69 5.96 -2.58 -2.38
C ILE A 69 7.14 -2.96 -1.51
N PRO A 70 8.25 -2.30 -1.62
CA PRO A 70 9.38 -2.60 -0.74
C PRO A 70 8.96 -2.38 0.71
N SER A 71 9.71 -2.90 1.63
CA SER A 71 9.39 -2.75 3.02
C SER A 71 9.09 -1.32 3.36
N ILE A 72 7.99 -1.09 4.01
CA ILE A 72 7.62 0.25 4.41
C ILE A 72 7.34 0.25 5.90
N PRO A 73 7.49 1.36 6.56
CA PRO A 73 7.20 1.41 7.99
C PRO A 73 5.72 1.21 8.26
N GLN A 74 5.42 0.67 9.39
CA GLN A 74 4.03 0.49 9.77
C GLN A 74 3.43 1.83 10.13
N GLY A 75 2.14 1.96 9.95
CA GLY A 75 1.45 3.20 10.25
C GLY A 75 0.29 3.40 9.29
N LYS A 76 -0.15 4.63 9.17
CA LYS A 76 -1.26 4.94 8.31
C LYS A 76 -0.73 5.33 6.95
N ILE A 77 -1.23 4.68 5.92
CA ILE A 77 -0.78 4.96 4.56
C ILE A 77 -1.97 5.24 3.67
N LEU A 78 -1.73 5.96 2.61
CA LEU A 78 -2.73 6.20 1.60
C LEU A 78 -2.31 5.39 0.39
N ILE A 79 -3.21 4.60 -0.16
CA ILE A 79 -2.93 3.84 -1.36
C ILE A 79 -3.79 4.41 -2.47
N GLN A 80 -3.17 4.82 -3.56
CA GLN A 80 -3.89 5.30 -4.71
C GLN A 80 -3.56 4.39 -5.87
N VAL A 81 -4.56 4.05 -6.67
CA VAL A 81 -4.33 3.21 -7.84
C VAL A 81 -4.92 3.92 -9.03
N ILE A 82 -4.12 4.14 -10.05
CA ILE A 82 -4.52 4.87 -11.22
C ILE A 82 -4.30 4.01 -12.44
N ALA A 83 -5.32 3.81 -13.22
CA ALA A 83 -5.21 3.05 -14.46
C ALA A 83 -6.08 3.69 -15.51
N PRO A 84 -5.68 3.65 -16.77
CA PRO A 84 -6.49 4.25 -17.81
C PRO A 84 -7.85 3.55 -17.89
N ASN A 85 -8.87 4.30 -18.13
CA ASN A 85 -10.21 3.77 -18.26
C ASN A 85 -10.83 3.23 -16.99
N TYR A 86 -10.30 3.63 -15.87
CA TYR A 86 -10.89 3.24 -14.59
C TYR A 86 -10.92 4.48 -13.69
N GLN A 87 -11.81 4.48 -12.73
CA GLN A 87 -11.83 5.54 -11.76
C GLN A 87 -10.64 5.37 -10.85
N THR A 88 -10.05 6.44 -10.42
CA THR A 88 -8.92 6.38 -9.51
C THR A 88 -9.38 5.91 -8.14
N PHE A 89 -8.64 4.99 -7.57
CA PHE A 89 -8.93 4.49 -6.25
C PHE A 89 -8.04 5.22 -5.27
N GLY A 90 -8.57 5.54 -4.11
CA GLY A 90 -7.76 6.17 -3.07
C GLY A 90 -8.37 5.92 -1.72
N GLU A 91 -7.63 5.27 -0.83
CA GLU A 91 -8.09 5.03 0.51
C GLU A 91 -6.94 4.92 1.47
N THR A 92 -7.17 5.23 2.72
CA THR A 92 -6.13 5.11 3.72
C THR A 92 -6.31 3.80 4.46
N PHE A 93 -5.21 3.24 4.90
CA PHE A 93 -5.20 1.98 5.59
C PHE A 93 -4.26 2.06 6.77
N ASP A 94 -4.61 1.40 7.85
CA ASP A 94 -3.72 1.32 9.00
C ASP A 94 -2.99 0.00 8.89
N ILE A 95 -1.71 0.04 8.70
CA ILE A 95 -0.92 -1.16 8.49
C ILE A 95 -0.14 -1.45 9.74
N GLU A 96 -0.44 -2.58 10.34
CA GLU A 96 0.26 -2.97 11.54
C GLU A 96 0.82 -4.36 11.47
N GLU A 97 0.64 -5.05 10.40
CA GLU A 97 1.13 -6.41 10.27
C GLU A 97 2.44 -6.47 9.53
N ALA A 98 3.19 -7.50 9.73
CA ALA A 98 4.44 -7.66 9.01
C ALA A 98 4.21 -7.94 7.54
N GLU A 99 3.09 -8.53 7.21
CA GLU A 99 2.74 -8.76 5.82
C GLU A 99 1.31 -8.38 5.61
N LYS A 100 1.05 -7.67 4.55
CA LYS A 100 -0.30 -7.21 4.29
C LYS A 100 -0.58 -7.24 2.81
N THR A 101 -1.72 -7.75 2.43
CA THR A 101 -2.16 -7.74 1.04
C THR A 101 -3.43 -6.90 0.98
N VAL A 102 -3.46 -5.93 0.10
CA VAL A 102 -4.62 -5.10 -0.08
C VAL A 102 -5.16 -5.37 -1.47
N GLU A 103 -6.43 -5.71 -1.55
CA GLU A 103 -7.05 -5.97 -2.83
C GLU A 103 -7.83 -4.76 -3.27
N VAL A 104 -7.60 -4.28 -4.45
CA VAL A 104 -8.24 -3.10 -4.98
C VAL A 104 -9.00 -3.49 -6.23
N LYS A 105 -10.29 -3.19 -6.24
CA LYS A 105 -11.10 -3.49 -7.38
C LYS A 105 -11.46 -2.17 -8.01
N LEU A 106 -11.04 -1.95 -9.23
CA LEU A 106 -11.28 -0.67 -9.87
C LEU A 106 -12.61 -0.67 -10.61
N ASN A 107 -13.27 0.46 -10.55
CA ASN A 107 -14.54 0.62 -11.20
C ASN A 107 -14.36 1.31 -12.53
N PRO A 108 -15.23 1.02 -13.50
CA PRO A 108 -15.14 1.70 -14.78
C PRO A 108 -15.46 3.16 -14.61
N PRO A 109 -15.15 3.99 -15.55
CA PRO A 109 -15.43 5.39 -15.42
C PRO A 109 -16.92 5.62 -15.37
N GLN A 110 -17.33 6.65 -14.70
CA GLN A 110 -18.72 6.96 -14.65
C GLN A 110 -19.13 7.56 -15.95
N PRO A 111 -20.32 7.30 -16.39
CA PRO A 111 -20.80 7.90 -17.62
C PRO A 111 -20.86 9.39 -17.44
N GLN A 112 -20.46 10.11 -18.46
CA GLN A 112 -20.60 11.49 -18.37
C GLN A 112 -21.86 11.91 -18.95
N TYR A 113 -22.74 12.48 -18.21
CA TYR A 113 -23.96 12.96 -18.73
C TYR A 113 -23.78 14.41 -18.94
N THR A 114 -24.12 14.89 -20.09
CA THR A 114 -24.10 16.26 -20.29
C THR A 114 -25.42 16.69 -19.96
N ALA A 115 -25.52 17.38 -19.05
CA ALA A 115 -26.70 17.82 -18.65
C ALA A 115 -27.22 18.82 -19.46
N HIS A 116 -26.95 19.11 -20.49
CA HIS A 116 -27.55 20.07 -21.14
C HIS A 116 -28.43 19.72 -21.94
N PRO A 117 -29.25 20.29 -21.94
CA PRO A 117 -30.34 20.07 -22.78
C PRO A 117 -29.96 20.35 -24.13
#